data_059723c13b0571c871fba956d48b6ff2
#
_entry.id   059723c13b0571c871fba956d48b6ff2
#
_cell.length_a   1.000
_cell.length_b   1.000
_cell.length_c   1.000
_cell.angle_alpha   90.00
_cell.angle_beta   90.00
_cell.angle_gamma   90.00
#
_symmetry.space_group_name_H-M   'P 1'
#
loop_
_entity.id
_entity.type
_entity.pdbx_description
1 polymer ?
#
loop_
_entity_poly.entity_id
_entity_poly.type
_entity_poly.pdbx_seq_one_letter_code
_entity_poly.pdbx_strand_id
1 'polypeptide(L)'
;GGVAISGATSASYTIASAQSAAAGSYAVVATNSAGSATSNSATLSVTPAGPTSWLSNVAVRTTLAANQILIVGLTMQGGAKPMLIRAVGPGLTAFGITRTMADPKLAVFNGPTQIAANDNWSGNSVVSSTAASVGAFGLSATSLDAALVATIDGGRTVQVSGPAAGNVIVEAYDAGTGNSPRLTNLSALNRVGTGADILIAGFSIAGTGTKNLLIRAAGPSLAALGVSGTLADPVLAIFNSKGVIIDSNDTYAPALASVFTSVGAFAFVPGAKDAALTVSLPPGGYTVQVAGTDGGTGTAIVEVYELP
;
A
#
# COMPACT_ATOMS: atom_id res chain seq x y z
N GLY A 1 23.47 6.00 -38.72
CA GLY A 1 22.35 5.83 -39.66
C GLY A 1 21.30 4.95 -38.99
N GLY A 2 20.02 5.29 -39.17
CA GLY A 2 18.90 4.49 -38.63
C GLY A 2 18.77 3.16 -39.36
N VAL A 3 18.04 2.22 -38.74
CA VAL A 3 17.69 0.93 -39.36
C VAL A 3 16.44 1.11 -40.21
N ALA A 4 16.45 0.61 -41.44
CA ALA A 4 15.28 0.67 -42.30
C ALA A 4 14.16 -0.20 -41.77
N ILE A 5 12.92 0.33 -41.76
CA ILE A 5 11.75 -0.44 -41.39
C ILE A 5 11.29 -1.24 -42.63
N SER A 6 11.42 -2.56 -42.55
CA SER A 6 11.07 -3.44 -43.67
C SER A 6 9.60 -3.29 -44.06
N GLY A 7 9.35 -3.14 -45.35
CA GLY A 7 8.00 -3.01 -45.92
C GLY A 7 7.35 -1.63 -45.76
N ALA A 8 8.00 -0.64 -45.13
CA ALA A 8 7.47 0.71 -44.98
C ALA A 8 7.74 1.56 -46.25
N THR A 9 7.07 1.24 -47.37
CA THR A 9 7.25 1.87 -48.66
C THR A 9 6.07 2.75 -49.08
N SER A 10 5.05 2.87 -48.26
CA SER A 10 3.85 3.69 -48.51
C SER A 10 4.05 5.13 -48.04
N ALA A 11 3.14 6.02 -48.46
CA ALA A 11 3.12 7.42 -48.03
C ALA A 11 2.85 7.59 -46.51
N SER A 12 2.39 6.54 -45.84
CA SER A 12 2.17 6.48 -44.40
C SER A 12 2.70 5.17 -43.83
N TYR A 13 3.20 5.24 -42.62
CA TYR A 13 3.55 4.08 -41.78
C TYR A 13 2.74 4.12 -40.48
N THR A 14 1.99 3.04 -40.19
CA THR A 14 1.11 2.99 -39.04
C THR A 14 1.64 2.00 -38.03
N ILE A 15 1.80 2.46 -36.78
CA ILE A 15 2.08 1.59 -35.61
C ILE A 15 0.75 1.36 -34.88
N ALA A 16 0.15 0.19 -35.10
CA ALA A 16 -1.19 -0.14 -34.56
C ALA A 16 -1.24 -0.19 -33.02
N SER A 17 -0.12 -0.53 -32.38
CA SER A 17 0.03 -0.56 -30.92
C SER A 17 1.45 -0.13 -30.57
N ALA A 18 1.63 1.12 -30.19
CA ALA A 18 2.93 1.66 -29.84
C ALA A 18 3.35 1.15 -28.45
N GLN A 19 4.37 0.30 -28.41
CA GLN A 19 5.06 -0.16 -27.20
C GLN A 19 6.33 0.67 -27.00
N SER A 20 6.95 0.59 -25.80
CA SER A 20 8.18 1.32 -25.48
C SER A 20 9.31 1.09 -26.49
N ALA A 21 9.37 -0.10 -27.10
CA ALA A 21 10.32 -0.42 -28.17
C ALA A 21 10.08 0.35 -29.48
N ALA A 22 8.90 0.96 -29.65
CA ALA A 22 8.61 1.83 -30.79
C ALA A 22 9.06 3.28 -30.57
N ALA A 23 9.46 3.65 -29.36
CA ALA A 23 9.98 4.99 -29.09
C ALA A 23 11.30 5.20 -29.84
N GLY A 24 11.45 6.37 -30.46
CA GLY A 24 12.65 6.67 -31.22
C GLY A 24 12.46 7.80 -32.23
N SER A 25 13.50 8.01 -33.01
CA SER A 25 13.52 9.04 -34.07
C SER A 25 13.27 8.40 -35.43
N TYR A 26 12.27 8.86 -36.12
CA TYR A 26 11.83 8.37 -37.42
C TYR A 26 12.09 9.41 -38.50
N ALA A 27 12.63 8.99 -39.66
CA ALA A 27 12.78 9.81 -40.84
C ALA A 27 12.38 8.99 -42.06
N VAL A 28 11.94 9.66 -43.11
CA VAL A 28 11.63 9.03 -44.40
C VAL A 28 12.74 9.34 -45.40
N VAL A 29 13.12 8.36 -46.18
CA VAL A 29 14.00 8.52 -47.33
C VAL A 29 13.20 8.28 -48.59
N ALA A 30 13.07 9.31 -49.42
CA ALA A 30 12.46 9.21 -50.74
C ALA A 30 13.55 9.10 -51.80
N THR A 31 13.46 8.08 -52.67
CA THR A 31 14.48 7.81 -53.68
C THR A 31 13.83 7.70 -55.06
N ASN A 32 14.48 8.31 -56.06
CA ASN A 32 14.14 8.14 -57.49
C ASN A 32 15.43 8.01 -58.31
N SER A 33 15.30 7.99 -59.63
CA SER A 33 16.46 7.87 -60.56
C SER A 33 17.43 9.06 -60.52
N ALA A 34 17.01 10.21 -59.94
CA ALA A 34 17.85 11.40 -59.80
C ALA A 34 18.58 11.47 -58.45
N GLY A 35 18.21 10.61 -57.49
CA GLY A 35 18.85 10.57 -56.18
C GLY A 35 17.89 10.30 -55.01
N SER A 36 18.36 10.58 -53.81
CA SER A 36 17.61 10.37 -52.55
C SER A 36 17.55 11.66 -51.74
N ALA A 37 16.42 11.88 -51.08
CA ALA A 37 16.23 12.95 -50.12
C ALA A 37 15.73 12.35 -48.78
N THR A 38 16.27 12.85 -47.66
CA THR A 38 15.86 12.42 -46.31
C THR A 38 15.11 13.55 -45.61
N SER A 39 14.00 13.24 -45.00
CA SER A 39 13.23 14.21 -44.20
C SER A 39 13.95 14.60 -42.92
N ASN A 40 13.49 15.67 -42.26
CA ASN A 40 13.79 15.89 -40.88
C ASN A 40 13.24 14.73 -40.02
N SER A 41 13.87 14.48 -38.90
CA SER A 41 13.45 13.46 -37.94
C SER A 41 12.22 13.88 -37.13
N ALA A 42 11.26 12.98 -36.97
CA ALA A 42 10.16 13.08 -36.03
C ALA A 42 10.42 12.16 -34.86
N THR A 43 10.26 12.66 -33.64
CA THR A 43 10.46 11.84 -32.42
C THR A 43 9.12 11.27 -31.95
N LEU A 44 9.04 9.96 -31.83
CA LEU A 44 7.94 9.25 -31.15
C LEU A 44 8.34 8.98 -29.70
N SER A 45 7.61 9.57 -28.77
CA SER A 45 7.71 9.23 -27.35
C SER A 45 6.56 8.29 -26.98
N VAL A 46 6.88 7.17 -26.37
CA VAL A 46 5.88 6.22 -25.85
C VAL A 46 5.96 6.26 -24.33
N THR A 47 4.90 6.76 -23.71
CA THR A 47 4.74 6.68 -22.26
C THR A 47 4.09 5.33 -21.96
N PRO A 48 4.72 4.42 -21.19
CA PRO A 48 4.08 3.18 -20.78
C PRO A 48 2.75 3.47 -20.10
N ALA A 49 1.72 2.67 -20.39
CA ALA A 49 0.50 2.73 -19.62
C ALA A 49 0.86 2.46 -18.15
N GLY A 50 0.42 3.32 -17.25
CA GLY A 50 0.57 3.12 -15.81
C GLY A 50 -0.11 1.82 -15.37
N PRO A 51 0.14 1.34 -14.16
CA PRO A 51 -0.50 0.12 -13.66
C PRO A 51 -2.01 0.23 -13.78
N THR A 52 -2.64 -0.82 -14.28
CA THR A 52 -4.10 -0.84 -14.45
C THR A 52 -4.84 -1.03 -13.13
N SER A 53 -4.15 -1.51 -12.10
CA SER A 53 -4.65 -1.71 -10.73
C SER A 53 -3.64 -1.20 -9.71
N TRP A 54 -4.12 -0.65 -8.57
CA TRP A 54 -3.28 -0.08 -7.53
C TRP A 54 -3.95 -0.20 -6.15
N LEU A 55 -3.16 -0.06 -5.08
CA LEU A 55 -3.67 0.06 -3.71
C LEU A 55 -4.33 1.43 -3.52
N SER A 56 -5.65 1.45 -3.35
CA SER A 56 -6.43 2.68 -3.17
C SER A 56 -6.71 3.04 -1.71
N ASN A 57 -6.66 2.03 -0.84
CA ASN A 57 -6.83 2.18 0.59
C ASN A 57 -6.03 1.12 1.32
N VAL A 58 -5.52 1.50 2.47
CA VAL A 58 -4.93 0.58 3.45
C VAL A 58 -5.43 0.94 4.85
N ALA A 59 -5.60 -0.08 5.68
CA ALA A 59 -6.10 0.07 7.04
C ALA A 59 -5.41 -0.92 7.98
N VAL A 60 -5.29 -0.54 9.25
CA VAL A 60 -4.80 -1.42 10.30
C VAL A 60 -5.71 -1.30 11.52
N ARG A 61 -6.31 -2.40 11.93
CA ARG A 61 -7.09 -2.47 13.17
C ARG A 61 -6.34 -3.26 14.21
N THR A 62 -6.28 -2.71 15.41
CA THR A 62 -5.62 -3.34 16.56
C THR A 62 -6.17 -2.79 17.87
N THR A 63 -5.85 -3.47 18.97
CA THR A 63 -6.04 -2.96 20.33
C THR A 63 -4.73 -2.37 20.83
N LEU A 64 -4.76 -1.15 21.35
CA LEU A 64 -3.61 -0.50 22.00
C LEU A 64 -3.83 -0.39 23.49
N ALA A 65 -2.76 -0.53 24.26
CA ALA A 65 -2.73 -0.11 25.66
C ALA A 65 -2.69 1.42 25.78
N ALA A 66 -3.00 1.95 26.94
CA ALA A 66 -2.89 3.39 27.19
C ALA A 66 -1.46 3.89 26.87
N ASN A 67 -1.37 4.96 26.11
CA ASN A 67 -0.11 5.59 25.65
C ASN A 67 0.81 4.68 24.79
N GLN A 68 0.38 3.48 24.43
CA GLN A 68 1.10 2.68 23.44
C GLN A 68 1.00 3.34 22.08
N ILE A 69 2.08 3.27 21.29
CA ILE A 69 2.14 3.82 19.94
C ILE A 69 2.02 2.68 18.93
N LEU A 70 1.01 2.77 18.05
CA LEU A 70 0.97 2.01 16.80
C LEU A 70 1.78 2.73 15.75
N ILE A 71 2.65 2.00 15.07
CA ILE A 71 3.47 2.52 13.98
C ILE A 71 2.99 1.91 12.67
N VAL A 72 2.55 2.76 11.75
CA VAL A 72 2.14 2.36 10.39
C VAL A 72 3.05 3.05 9.38
N GLY A 73 3.74 2.26 8.58
CA GLY A 73 4.54 2.72 7.46
C GLY A 73 3.71 2.78 6.18
N LEU A 74 3.87 3.83 5.40
CA LEU A 74 3.26 4.03 4.09
C LEU A 74 4.34 4.41 3.09
N THR A 75 4.32 3.83 1.89
CA THR A 75 5.25 4.23 0.82
C THR A 75 4.49 4.63 -0.43
N MET A 76 4.75 5.87 -0.89
CA MET A 76 4.27 6.39 -2.17
C MET A 76 5.36 6.27 -3.21
N GLN A 77 5.01 5.88 -4.42
CA GLN A 77 5.90 5.86 -5.57
C GLN A 77 5.37 6.74 -6.71
N GLY A 78 6.28 7.38 -7.44
CA GLY A 78 5.94 8.22 -8.58
C GLY A 78 5.69 9.68 -8.25
N GLY A 79 5.90 10.11 -7.00
CA GLY A 79 5.76 11.49 -6.54
C GLY A 79 4.77 11.68 -5.41
N ALA A 80 4.40 12.92 -5.16
CA ALA A 80 3.52 13.32 -4.08
C ALA A 80 2.03 13.21 -4.46
N LYS A 81 1.20 12.79 -3.50
CA LYS A 81 -0.26 12.66 -3.67
C LYS A 81 -1.01 13.01 -2.40
N PRO A 82 -2.19 13.64 -2.47
CA PRO A 82 -3.02 13.83 -1.30
C PRO A 82 -3.54 12.48 -0.78
N MET A 83 -3.45 12.29 0.53
CA MET A 83 -3.93 11.14 1.27
C MET A 83 -4.87 11.60 2.38
N LEU A 84 -6.00 10.93 2.54
CA LEU A 84 -6.79 11.03 3.75
C LEU A 84 -6.24 10.01 4.75
N ILE A 85 -5.82 10.46 5.92
CA ILE A 85 -5.30 9.61 6.99
C ILE A 85 -6.18 9.79 8.22
N ARG A 86 -6.63 8.68 8.81
CA ARG A 86 -7.54 8.68 9.95
C ARG A 86 -7.06 7.72 11.04
N ALA A 87 -7.29 8.10 12.30
CA ALA A 87 -7.24 7.21 13.45
C ALA A 87 -8.62 7.23 14.10
N VAL A 88 -9.37 6.15 13.94
CA VAL A 88 -10.76 6.06 14.36
C VAL A 88 -10.89 5.12 15.55
N GLY A 89 -11.40 5.65 16.63
CA GLY A 89 -11.76 4.91 17.84
C GLY A 89 -13.26 5.02 18.12
N PRO A 90 -13.78 6.19 18.53
CA PRO A 90 -15.20 6.37 18.83
C PRO A 90 -16.13 6.00 17.67
N GLY A 91 -15.76 6.35 16.43
CA GLY A 91 -16.53 6.04 15.22
C GLY A 91 -16.75 4.54 14.97
N LEU A 92 -15.91 3.67 15.55
CA LEU A 92 -16.03 2.21 15.39
C LEU A 92 -17.23 1.63 16.12
N THR A 93 -17.82 2.35 17.08
CA THR A 93 -19.02 1.90 17.81
C THR A 93 -20.21 1.69 16.87
N ALA A 94 -20.31 2.46 15.80
CA ALA A 94 -21.35 2.30 14.78
C ALA A 94 -21.30 0.93 14.06
N PHE A 95 -20.15 0.26 14.10
CA PHE A 95 -19.92 -1.07 13.52
C PHE A 95 -19.94 -2.20 14.55
N GLY A 96 -20.44 -1.93 15.76
CA GLY A 96 -20.53 -2.90 16.84
C GLY A 96 -19.18 -3.24 17.52
N ILE A 97 -18.11 -2.49 17.21
CA ILE A 97 -16.82 -2.67 17.90
C ILE A 97 -16.94 -2.07 19.30
N THR A 98 -16.68 -2.87 20.29
CA THR A 98 -16.66 -2.48 21.71
C THR A 98 -15.25 -2.14 22.18
N ARG A 99 -15.14 -1.53 23.36
CA ARG A 99 -13.85 -1.11 23.95
C ARG A 99 -12.99 -0.30 22.98
N THR A 100 -13.62 0.64 22.28
CA THR A 100 -12.93 1.54 21.36
C THR A 100 -12.05 2.54 22.12
N MET A 101 -10.94 2.95 21.50
CA MET A 101 -10.11 4.03 22.03
C MET A 101 -10.93 5.33 22.02
N ALA A 102 -11.06 5.97 23.18
CA ALA A 102 -11.97 7.12 23.33
C ALA A 102 -11.46 8.38 22.63
N ASP A 103 -10.14 8.56 22.54
CA ASP A 103 -9.50 9.80 22.07
C ASP A 103 -8.17 9.44 21.38
N PRO A 104 -8.22 8.93 20.12
CA PRO A 104 -7.02 8.61 19.35
C PRO A 104 -6.39 9.87 18.77
N LYS A 105 -5.05 9.95 18.83
CA LYS A 105 -4.23 11.00 18.22
C LYS A 105 -3.41 10.41 17.10
N LEU A 106 -3.28 11.14 15.99
CA LEU A 106 -2.42 10.75 14.89
C LEU A 106 -1.35 11.80 14.59
N ALA A 107 -0.16 11.35 14.20
CA ALA A 107 0.91 12.18 13.71
C ALA A 107 1.60 11.49 12.53
N VAL A 108 1.97 12.28 11.52
CA VAL A 108 2.65 11.82 10.30
C VAL A 108 4.08 12.33 10.32
N PHE A 109 5.03 11.45 10.04
CA PHE A 109 6.45 11.73 10.11
C PHE A 109 7.16 11.48 8.76
N ASN A 110 8.15 12.31 8.48
CA ASN A 110 9.19 12.09 7.48
C ASN A 110 10.52 11.86 8.22
N GLY A 111 10.92 10.58 8.32
CA GLY A 111 12.01 10.21 9.22
C GLY A 111 11.70 10.67 10.67
N PRO A 112 12.57 11.44 11.34
CA PRO A 112 12.34 11.93 12.69
C PRO A 112 11.42 13.16 12.75
N THR A 113 11.12 13.80 11.62
CA THR A 113 10.39 15.09 11.59
C THR A 113 8.90 14.88 11.47
N GLN A 114 8.13 15.37 12.43
CA GLN A 114 6.67 15.43 12.33
C GLN A 114 6.27 16.48 11.29
N ILE A 115 5.50 16.07 10.28
CA ILE A 115 5.06 16.92 9.18
C ILE A 115 3.57 17.27 9.24
N ALA A 116 2.77 16.47 9.93
CA ALA A 116 1.34 16.73 10.18
C ALA A 116 0.88 16.00 11.44
N ALA A 117 -0.16 16.52 12.08
CA ALA A 117 -0.81 15.86 13.20
C ALA A 117 -2.27 16.31 13.32
N ASN A 118 -3.09 15.46 13.93
CA ASN A 118 -4.45 15.78 14.32
C ASN A 118 -4.81 14.99 15.56
N ASP A 119 -5.52 15.65 16.46
CA ASP A 119 -6.06 15.06 17.69
C ASP A 119 -7.57 14.82 17.56
N ASN A 120 -8.29 15.84 17.10
CA ASN A 120 -9.73 15.80 16.87
C ASN A 120 -10.05 16.36 15.49
N TRP A 121 -10.76 15.62 14.66
CA TRP A 121 -11.08 16.07 13.31
C TRP A 121 -12.10 17.23 13.25
N SER A 122 -12.89 17.41 14.34
CA SER A 122 -13.74 18.58 14.61
C SER A 122 -14.68 18.97 13.46
N GLY A 123 -15.19 18.00 12.71
CA GLY A 123 -16.10 18.28 11.58
C GLY A 123 -15.46 19.02 10.41
N ASN A 124 -14.13 18.93 10.24
CA ASN A 124 -13.40 19.60 9.16
C ASN A 124 -13.99 19.27 7.78
N SER A 125 -14.41 20.28 7.03
CA SER A 125 -15.12 20.11 5.75
C SER A 125 -14.26 19.49 4.66
N VAL A 126 -12.94 19.75 4.65
CA VAL A 126 -11.99 19.12 3.69
C VAL A 126 -11.89 17.63 3.99
N VAL A 127 -11.74 17.25 5.26
CA VAL A 127 -11.73 15.84 5.68
C VAL A 127 -13.06 15.17 5.32
N SER A 128 -14.19 15.78 5.61
CA SER A 128 -15.53 15.24 5.32
C SER A 128 -15.75 15.01 3.82
N SER A 129 -15.46 16.02 2.99
CA SER A 129 -15.63 15.91 1.54
C SER A 129 -14.67 14.89 0.92
N THR A 130 -13.42 14.84 1.40
CA THR A 130 -12.45 13.85 0.95
C THR A 130 -12.87 12.44 1.37
N ALA A 131 -13.36 12.25 2.60
CA ALA A 131 -13.86 10.95 3.05
C ALA A 131 -15.00 10.43 2.16
N ALA A 132 -15.95 11.31 1.81
CA ALA A 132 -17.04 10.96 0.89
C ALA A 132 -16.52 10.58 -0.51
N SER A 133 -15.52 11.29 -1.04
CA SER A 133 -14.96 11.03 -2.38
C SER A 133 -14.20 9.70 -2.50
N VAL A 134 -13.60 9.23 -1.40
CA VAL A 134 -12.84 7.97 -1.37
C VAL A 134 -13.63 6.79 -0.78
N GLY A 135 -14.92 6.98 -0.48
CA GLY A 135 -15.79 5.94 0.07
C GLY A 135 -15.48 5.59 1.53
N ALA A 136 -14.81 6.46 2.27
CA ALA A 136 -14.59 6.28 3.71
C ALA A 136 -15.88 6.59 4.49
N PHE A 137 -16.20 5.78 5.49
CA PHE A 137 -17.39 6.03 6.31
C PHE A 137 -17.32 7.38 7.04
N GLY A 138 -18.50 8.00 7.24
CA GLY A 138 -18.60 9.29 7.92
C GLY A 138 -18.27 9.20 9.40
N LEU A 139 -17.61 10.24 9.91
CA LEU A 139 -17.40 10.44 11.35
C LEU A 139 -18.39 11.48 11.89
N SER A 140 -18.82 11.31 13.13
CA SER A 140 -19.62 12.37 13.80
C SER A 140 -18.75 13.62 13.98
N ALA A 141 -19.27 14.79 13.62
CA ALA A 141 -18.54 16.06 13.70
C ALA A 141 -18.03 16.39 15.13
N THR A 142 -18.66 15.79 16.14
CA THR A 142 -18.30 15.97 17.55
C THR A 142 -17.51 14.80 18.13
N SER A 143 -17.18 13.80 17.30
CA SER A 143 -16.37 12.67 17.78
C SER A 143 -14.91 13.09 17.98
N LEU A 144 -14.26 12.43 18.93
CA LEU A 144 -12.83 12.62 19.20
C LEU A 144 -11.93 11.77 18.28
N ASP A 145 -12.45 11.29 17.15
CA ASP A 145 -11.65 10.64 16.14
C ASP A 145 -10.66 11.62 15.52
N ALA A 146 -9.46 11.16 15.16
CA ALA A 146 -8.47 11.98 14.48
C ALA A 146 -8.48 11.74 12.97
N ALA A 147 -8.45 12.81 12.18
CA ALA A 147 -8.36 12.72 10.73
C ALA A 147 -7.74 13.97 10.11
N LEU A 148 -6.96 13.79 9.05
CA LEU A 148 -6.38 14.87 8.27
C LEU A 148 -6.22 14.48 6.80
N VAL A 149 -6.11 15.47 5.93
CA VAL A 149 -5.66 15.31 4.55
C VAL A 149 -4.26 15.88 4.46
N ALA A 150 -3.30 15.09 4.01
CA ALA A 150 -1.91 15.50 3.84
C ALA A 150 -1.36 15.02 2.49
N THR A 151 -0.46 15.81 1.90
CA THR A 151 0.27 15.40 0.71
C THR A 151 1.46 14.55 1.14
N ILE A 152 1.47 13.30 0.67
CA ILE A 152 2.46 12.29 1.03
C ILE A 152 3.30 11.96 -0.21
N ASP A 153 4.61 11.86 -0.04
CA ASP A 153 5.58 11.39 -1.04
C ASP A 153 6.58 10.42 -0.39
N GLY A 154 7.11 9.46 -1.12
CA GLY A 154 8.08 8.49 -0.60
C GLY A 154 7.59 7.74 0.64
N GLY A 155 8.52 7.35 1.52
CA GLY A 155 8.22 6.65 2.78
C GLY A 155 7.80 7.62 3.88
N ARG A 156 6.70 7.30 4.57
CA ARG A 156 6.20 8.04 5.73
C ARG A 156 5.78 7.10 6.84
N THR A 157 5.84 7.60 8.06
CA THR A 157 5.36 6.89 9.23
C THR A 157 4.16 7.62 9.83
N VAL A 158 3.08 6.90 10.04
CA VAL A 158 1.92 7.37 10.81
C VAL A 158 2.01 6.74 12.20
N GLN A 159 2.00 7.56 13.22
CA GLN A 159 1.93 7.12 14.62
C GLN A 159 0.57 7.44 15.20
N VAL A 160 -0.02 6.44 15.85
CA VAL A 160 -1.31 6.58 16.53
C VAL A 160 -1.18 6.14 17.97
N SER A 161 -1.71 6.94 18.88
CA SER A 161 -1.75 6.67 20.32
C SER A 161 -3.01 7.25 20.94
N GLY A 162 -3.25 6.98 22.21
CA GLY A 162 -4.32 7.61 22.97
C GLY A 162 -4.12 7.42 24.47
N PRO A 163 -4.80 8.25 25.29
CA PRO A 163 -4.60 8.27 26.75
C PRO A 163 -5.16 7.03 27.45
N ALA A 164 -6.04 6.28 26.78
CA ALA A 164 -6.68 5.08 27.32
C ALA A 164 -6.52 3.90 26.35
N ALA A 165 -6.57 2.68 26.91
CA ALA A 165 -6.56 1.47 26.10
C ALA A 165 -7.84 1.34 25.28
N GLY A 166 -7.74 0.77 24.06
CA GLY A 166 -8.92 0.50 23.26
C GLY A 166 -8.62 0.08 21.83
N ASN A 167 -9.67 -0.35 21.15
CA ASN A 167 -9.63 -0.68 19.72
C ASN A 167 -9.53 0.62 18.90
N VAL A 168 -8.63 0.62 17.94
CA VAL A 168 -8.44 1.72 16.98
C VAL A 168 -8.21 1.15 15.59
N ILE A 169 -8.71 1.83 14.58
CA ILE A 169 -8.32 1.60 13.19
C ILE A 169 -7.55 2.82 12.67
N VAL A 170 -6.44 2.57 12.01
CA VAL A 170 -5.69 3.56 11.23
C VAL A 170 -5.96 3.29 9.78
N GLU A 171 -6.36 4.30 9.04
CA GLU A 171 -6.71 4.19 7.62
C GLU A 171 -5.96 5.25 6.82
N ALA A 172 -5.50 4.88 5.64
CA ALA A 172 -4.96 5.80 4.66
C ALA A 172 -5.61 5.53 3.30
N TYR A 173 -6.23 6.54 2.73
CA TYR A 173 -6.92 6.50 1.44
C TYR A 173 -6.16 7.35 0.44
N ASP A 174 -5.98 6.83 -0.77
CA ASP A 174 -5.55 7.61 -1.92
C ASP A 174 -6.67 8.60 -2.29
N ALA A 175 -6.46 9.87 -1.99
CA ALA A 175 -7.41 10.95 -2.25
C ALA A 175 -7.08 11.77 -3.50
N GLY A 176 -6.07 11.33 -4.27
CA GLY A 176 -5.70 11.95 -5.52
C GLY A 176 -6.39 11.31 -6.73
N THR A 177 -6.10 11.85 -7.90
CA THR A 177 -6.61 11.33 -9.18
C THR A 177 -5.60 10.42 -9.86
N GLY A 178 -6.10 9.44 -10.61
CA GLY A 178 -5.27 8.52 -11.38
C GLY A 178 -4.52 7.50 -10.54
N ASN A 179 -3.73 6.68 -11.21
CA ASN A 179 -2.99 5.54 -10.65
C ASN A 179 -1.47 5.80 -10.45
N SER A 180 -1.04 7.03 -10.69
CA SER A 180 0.34 7.49 -10.48
C SER A 180 0.33 9.00 -10.16
N PRO A 181 0.96 9.43 -9.06
CA PRO A 181 1.60 8.65 -7.98
C PRO A 181 0.64 7.66 -7.30
N ARG A 182 1.17 6.66 -6.60
CA ARG A 182 0.36 5.66 -5.91
C ARG A 182 1.01 5.10 -4.65
N LEU A 183 0.18 4.57 -3.77
CA LEU A 183 0.60 3.80 -2.61
C LEU A 183 1.12 2.43 -3.07
N THR A 184 2.33 2.05 -2.64
CA THR A 184 2.97 0.78 -3.03
C THR A 184 3.29 -0.14 -1.86
N ASN A 185 3.25 0.40 -0.63
CA ASN A 185 3.48 -0.40 0.57
C ASN A 185 2.68 0.13 1.76
N LEU A 186 2.18 -0.83 2.54
CA LEU A 186 1.73 -0.68 3.92
C LEU A 186 2.56 -1.57 4.81
N SER A 187 2.97 -1.07 5.97
CA SER A 187 3.51 -1.89 7.06
C SER A 187 2.89 -1.47 8.39
N ALA A 188 2.66 -2.41 9.29
CA ALA A 188 2.16 -2.11 10.63
C ALA A 188 2.80 -3.01 11.67
N LEU A 189 3.49 -2.38 12.62
CA LEU A 189 4.15 -3.05 13.74
C LEU A 189 3.29 -2.90 14.99
N ASN A 190 2.83 -4.01 15.53
CA ASN A 190 2.15 -4.03 16.84
C ASN A 190 2.24 -5.41 17.52
N ARG A 191 1.75 -5.47 18.76
CA ARG A 191 1.55 -6.72 19.47
C ARG A 191 0.38 -7.50 18.85
N VAL A 192 0.61 -8.77 18.60
CA VAL A 192 -0.40 -9.76 18.23
C VAL A 192 -0.86 -10.46 19.50
N GLY A 193 -2.15 -10.35 19.80
CA GLY A 193 -2.83 -11.07 20.89
C GLY A 193 -3.55 -12.31 20.39
N THR A 194 -4.62 -12.70 21.07
CA THR A 194 -5.46 -13.86 20.74
C THR A 194 -6.91 -13.46 20.49
N GLY A 195 -7.67 -14.28 19.78
CA GLY A 195 -9.08 -14.04 19.49
C GLY A 195 -9.32 -12.76 18.69
N ALA A 196 -9.99 -11.78 19.27
CA ALA A 196 -10.26 -10.50 18.60
C ALA A 196 -9.07 -9.50 18.62
N ASP A 197 -8.04 -9.78 19.44
CA ASP A 197 -6.89 -8.89 19.64
C ASP A 197 -5.69 -9.27 18.74
N ILE A 198 -5.93 -9.95 17.61
CA ILE A 198 -4.95 -10.21 16.57
C ILE A 198 -4.66 -8.94 15.76
N LEU A 199 -3.55 -8.94 15.03
CA LEU A 199 -3.22 -7.83 14.13
C LEU A 199 -3.93 -8.02 12.79
N ILE A 200 -4.70 -7.00 12.37
CA ILE A 200 -5.50 -7.04 11.15
C ILE A 200 -5.10 -5.88 10.25
N ALA A 201 -4.65 -6.20 9.04
CA ALA A 201 -4.41 -5.22 7.98
C ALA A 201 -5.47 -5.39 6.89
N GLY A 202 -6.11 -4.30 6.49
CA GLY A 202 -7.04 -4.23 5.36
C GLY A 202 -6.41 -3.47 4.21
N PHE A 203 -6.78 -3.81 2.98
CA PHE A 203 -6.42 -3.04 1.80
C PHE A 203 -7.47 -3.17 0.70
N SER A 204 -7.52 -2.17 -0.17
CA SER A 204 -8.39 -2.18 -1.34
C SER A 204 -7.57 -2.01 -2.61
N ILE A 205 -7.89 -2.80 -3.61
CA ILE A 205 -7.33 -2.69 -4.96
C ILE A 205 -8.37 -2.02 -5.85
N ALA A 206 -8.01 -0.90 -6.45
CA ALA A 206 -8.80 -0.20 -7.45
C ALA A 206 -8.25 -0.44 -8.86
N GLY A 207 -9.00 -0.01 -9.88
CA GLY A 207 -8.62 -0.12 -11.29
C GLY A 207 -9.15 -1.36 -11.98
N THR A 208 -8.40 -1.87 -12.96
CA THR A 208 -8.77 -3.03 -13.79
C THR A 208 -7.61 -4.01 -13.85
N GLY A 209 -7.92 -5.31 -14.03
CA GLY A 209 -6.91 -6.36 -14.01
C GLY A 209 -6.48 -6.76 -12.59
N THR A 210 -5.64 -7.76 -12.48
CA THR A 210 -5.12 -8.25 -11.20
C THR A 210 -3.94 -7.42 -10.73
N LYS A 211 -3.73 -7.37 -9.41
CA LYS A 211 -2.55 -6.79 -8.76
C LYS A 211 -1.74 -7.88 -8.09
N ASN A 212 -0.45 -7.95 -8.43
CA ASN A 212 0.48 -8.85 -7.75
C ASN A 212 0.96 -8.19 -6.46
N LEU A 213 0.90 -8.92 -5.37
CA LEU A 213 1.29 -8.45 -4.05
C LEU A 213 2.24 -9.46 -3.40
N LEU A 214 3.16 -8.93 -2.60
CA LEU A 214 3.85 -9.67 -1.55
C LEU A 214 3.19 -9.31 -0.22
N ILE A 215 2.81 -10.32 0.56
CA ILE A 215 2.24 -10.15 1.90
C ILE A 215 3.12 -10.91 2.88
N ARG A 216 3.50 -10.23 3.98
CA ARG A 216 4.42 -10.78 4.98
C ARG A 216 3.89 -10.56 6.40
N ALA A 217 4.19 -11.51 7.27
CA ALA A 217 4.05 -11.37 8.72
C ALA A 217 5.39 -11.78 9.35
N ALA A 218 6.17 -10.80 9.78
CA ALA A 218 7.44 -11.05 10.45
C ALA A 218 7.27 -10.96 11.97
N GLY A 219 7.78 -11.96 12.64
CA GLY A 219 7.90 -12.02 14.09
C GLY A 219 9.35 -12.33 14.49
N PRO A 220 9.86 -13.56 14.28
CA PRO A 220 11.21 -13.94 14.70
C PRO A 220 12.31 -13.07 14.11
N SER A 221 12.21 -12.71 12.82
CA SER A 221 13.22 -11.89 12.14
C SER A 221 13.32 -10.45 12.67
N LEU A 222 12.30 -9.96 13.36
CA LEU A 222 12.34 -8.63 13.99
C LEU A 222 13.34 -8.55 15.15
N ALA A 223 13.65 -9.67 15.80
CA ALA A 223 14.64 -9.71 16.88
C ALA A 223 16.04 -9.26 16.38
N ALA A 224 16.39 -9.61 15.15
CA ALA A 224 17.65 -9.16 14.51
C ALA A 224 17.67 -7.64 14.25
N LEU A 225 16.51 -6.99 14.23
CA LEU A 225 16.33 -5.54 14.09
C LEU A 225 16.17 -4.83 15.45
N GLY A 226 16.38 -5.54 16.58
CA GLY A 226 16.33 -4.99 17.93
C GLY A 226 14.94 -4.93 18.55
N VAL A 227 13.92 -5.54 17.92
CA VAL A 227 12.58 -5.63 18.52
C VAL A 227 12.54 -6.75 19.56
N SER A 228 12.10 -6.44 20.77
CA SER A 228 11.95 -7.41 21.85
C SER A 228 10.53 -7.98 21.92
N GLY A 229 10.40 -9.18 22.50
CA GLY A 229 9.09 -9.83 22.69
C GLY A 229 8.38 -10.14 21.38
N THR A 230 9.14 -10.55 20.35
CA THR A 230 8.60 -10.86 19.03
C THR A 230 7.71 -12.10 19.06
N LEU A 231 6.73 -12.15 18.18
CA LEU A 231 5.89 -13.32 17.95
C LEU A 231 6.75 -14.46 17.38
N ALA A 232 6.76 -15.61 18.05
CA ALA A 232 7.69 -16.70 17.74
C ALA A 232 7.34 -17.45 16.44
N ASP A 233 6.05 -17.49 16.08
CA ASP A 233 5.52 -18.29 14.98
C ASP A 233 4.25 -17.62 14.41
N PRO A 234 4.39 -16.59 13.54
CA PRO A 234 3.25 -15.90 12.96
C PRO A 234 2.60 -16.73 11.86
N VAL A 235 1.27 -16.78 11.86
CA VAL A 235 0.44 -17.27 10.76
C VAL A 235 -0.25 -16.08 10.12
N LEU A 236 -0.18 -15.96 8.81
CA LEU A 236 -0.96 -15.00 8.03
C LEU A 236 -2.05 -15.70 7.24
N ALA A 237 -3.23 -15.08 7.16
CA ALA A 237 -4.33 -15.52 6.32
C ALA A 237 -4.95 -14.32 5.60
N ILE A 238 -5.23 -14.47 4.30
CA ILE A 238 -5.86 -13.45 3.45
C ILE A 238 -7.32 -13.81 3.26
N PHE A 239 -8.19 -12.83 3.47
CA PHE A 239 -9.63 -12.95 3.29
C PHE A 239 -10.13 -11.97 2.22
N ASN A 240 -11.13 -12.40 1.46
CA ASN A 240 -11.89 -11.49 0.61
C ASN A 240 -12.97 -10.74 1.40
N SER A 241 -13.69 -9.81 0.73
CA SER A 241 -14.77 -9.02 1.33
C SER A 241 -15.97 -9.84 1.84
N LYS A 242 -16.04 -11.14 1.50
CA LYS A 242 -17.06 -12.07 2.01
C LYS A 242 -16.59 -12.88 3.22
N GLY A 243 -15.38 -12.60 3.73
CA GLY A 243 -14.77 -13.34 4.84
C GLY A 243 -14.31 -14.75 4.47
N VAL A 244 -14.14 -15.05 3.18
CA VAL A 244 -13.60 -16.34 2.72
C VAL A 244 -12.07 -16.24 2.65
N ILE A 245 -11.37 -17.22 3.21
CA ILE A 245 -9.91 -17.36 3.09
C ILE A 245 -9.56 -17.59 1.62
N ILE A 246 -8.66 -16.77 1.08
CA ILE A 246 -8.10 -16.89 -0.26
C ILE A 246 -6.81 -17.68 -0.23
N ASP A 247 -5.93 -17.36 0.73
CA ASP A 247 -4.62 -17.96 0.88
C ASP A 247 -4.12 -17.80 2.32
N SER A 248 -3.15 -18.60 2.72
CA SER A 248 -2.53 -18.53 4.04
C SER A 248 -1.10 -19.08 4.02
N ASN A 249 -0.28 -18.63 4.96
CA ASN A 249 1.08 -19.12 5.14
C ASN A 249 1.50 -18.99 6.60
N ASP A 250 2.28 -19.95 7.10
CA ASP A 250 2.87 -19.96 8.44
C ASP A 250 4.42 -19.98 8.42
N THR A 251 5.00 -20.33 7.28
CA THR A 251 6.45 -20.35 7.10
C THR A 251 6.78 -20.01 5.65
N TYR A 252 7.57 -18.97 5.44
CA TYR A 252 7.88 -18.50 4.09
C TYR A 252 8.77 -19.47 3.32
N ALA A 253 8.56 -19.55 2.00
CA ALA A 253 9.46 -20.28 1.12
C ALA A 253 10.74 -19.47 0.88
N PRO A 254 11.96 -20.03 1.04
CA PRO A 254 13.23 -19.31 0.83
C PRO A 254 13.38 -18.70 -0.57
N ALA A 255 12.69 -19.25 -1.57
CA ALA A 255 12.64 -18.69 -2.93
C ALA A 255 12.08 -17.26 -3.00
N LEU A 256 11.33 -16.80 -1.99
CA LEU A 256 10.80 -15.44 -1.92
C LEU A 256 11.87 -14.38 -1.58
N ALA A 257 13.09 -14.76 -1.21
CA ALA A 257 14.15 -13.82 -0.86
C ALA A 257 14.43 -12.79 -1.98
N SER A 258 14.42 -13.22 -3.24
CA SER A 258 14.58 -12.32 -4.39
C SER A 258 13.41 -11.35 -4.56
N VAL A 259 12.19 -11.79 -4.22
CA VAL A 259 10.99 -10.93 -4.22
C VAL A 259 11.09 -9.88 -3.12
N PHE A 260 11.57 -10.23 -1.92
CA PHE A 260 11.82 -9.25 -0.84
C PHE A 260 12.75 -8.14 -1.30
N THR A 261 13.88 -8.53 -1.93
CA THR A 261 14.85 -7.57 -2.46
C THR A 261 14.24 -6.63 -3.52
N SER A 262 13.39 -7.16 -4.40
CA SER A 262 12.78 -6.38 -5.50
C SER A 262 11.86 -5.25 -5.02
N VAL A 263 11.31 -5.36 -3.81
CA VAL A 263 10.43 -4.35 -3.19
C VAL A 263 11.08 -3.60 -2.03
N GLY A 264 12.37 -3.83 -1.76
CA GLY A 264 13.11 -3.21 -0.66
C GLY A 264 12.69 -3.71 0.73
N ALA A 265 12.05 -4.89 0.82
CA ALA A 265 11.70 -5.49 2.09
C ALA A 265 12.94 -6.10 2.76
N PHE A 266 13.04 -6.00 4.09
CA PHE A 266 14.17 -6.59 4.82
C PHE A 266 14.17 -8.14 4.70
N ALA A 267 15.37 -8.72 4.72
CA ALA A 267 15.52 -10.17 4.64
C ALA A 267 15.04 -10.84 5.94
N PHE A 268 14.36 -11.98 5.80
CA PHE A 268 14.08 -12.83 6.96
C PHE A 268 15.32 -13.64 7.36
N VAL A 269 15.42 -13.97 8.62
CA VAL A 269 16.48 -14.84 9.15
C VAL A 269 16.27 -16.24 8.57
N PRO A 270 17.30 -16.85 7.93
CA PRO A 270 17.17 -18.18 7.35
C PRO A 270 16.71 -19.22 8.38
N GLY A 271 15.65 -19.97 8.04
CA GLY A 271 15.06 -20.98 8.93
C GLY A 271 14.16 -20.43 10.04
N ALA A 272 13.96 -19.10 10.10
CA ALA A 272 12.96 -18.52 10.98
C ALA A 272 11.54 -18.80 10.47
N LYS A 273 10.59 -18.82 11.41
CA LYS A 273 9.18 -19.14 11.14
C LYS A 273 8.35 -17.90 10.77
N ASP A 274 8.97 -16.90 10.15
CA ASP A 274 8.23 -15.77 9.58
C ASP A 274 7.37 -16.24 8.42
N ALA A 275 6.20 -15.63 8.24
CA ALA A 275 5.28 -16.01 7.17
C ALA A 275 5.34 -15.00 6.01
N ALA A 276 5.29 -15.49 4.78
CA ALA A 276 5.16 -14.67 3.58
C ALA A 276 4.62 -15.47 2.40
N LEU A 277 3.86 -14.79 1.54
CA LEU A 277 3.39 -15.33 0.27
C LEU A 277 3.27 -14.23 -0.79
N THR A 278 3.22 -14.63 -2.04
CA THR A 278 2.83 -13.77 -3.16
C THR A 278 1.45 -14.18 -3.66
N VAL A 279 0.62 -13.19 -4.01
CA VAL A 279 -0.74 -13.42 -4.47
C VAL A 279 -1.12 -12.44 -5.58
N SER A 280 -1.92 -12.89 -6.53
CA SER A 280 -2.52 -12.08 -7.60
C SER A 280 -4.00 -11.87 -7.31
N LEU A 281 -4.41 -10.65 -7.03
CA LEU A 281 -5.78 -10.33 -6.61
C LEU A 281 -6.46 -9.37 -7.59
N PRO A 282 -7.74 -9.60 -7.96
CA PRO A 282 -8.54 -8.65 -8.72
C PRO A 282 -8.90 -7.41 -7.88
N PRO A 283 -9.43 -6.33 -8.49
CA PRO A 283 -10.00 -5.21 -7.76
C PRO A 283 -11.03 -5.66 -6.72
N GLY A 284 -10.94 -5.07 -5.52
CA GLY A 284 -11.78 -5.43 -4.38
C GLY A 284 -11.13 -5.11 -3.04
N GLY A 285 -11.87 -5.37 -1.96
CA GLY A 285 -11.39 -5.24 -0.58
C GLY A 285 -10.90 -6.57 -0.01
N TYR A 286 -9.80 -6.52 0.73
CA TYR A 286 -9.13 -7.69 1.31
C TYR A 286 -8.71 -7.41 2.74
N THR A 287 -8.58 -8.47 3.51
CA THR A 287 -8.09 -8.42 4.90
C THR A 287 -7.01 -9.46 5.10
N VAL A 288 -5.90 -9.06 5.70
CA VAL A 288 -4.84 -9.95 6.20
C VAL A 288 -4.98 -10.03 7.71
N GLN A 289 -5.08 -11.22 8.24
CA GLN A 289 -5.04 -11.48 9.67
C GLN A 289 -3.71 -12.13 10.02
N VAL A 290 -3.06 -11.63 11.06
CA VAL A 290 -1.84 -12.19 11.62
C VAL A 290 -2.11 -12.65 13.05
N ALA A 291 -1.94 -13.92 13.28
CA ALA A 291 -2.08 -14.57 14.58
C ALA A 291 -0.81 -15.36 14.91
N GLY A 292 -0.65 -15.77 16.16
CA GLY A 292 0.38 -16.73 16.53
C GLY A 292 -0.14 -18.16 16.46
N THR A 293 0.68 -19.09 15.98
CA THR A 293 0.43 -20.53 16.06
C THR A 293 0.12 -20.92 17.50
N ASP A 294 -0.86 -21.80 17.69
CA ASP A 294 -1.30 -22.34 18.99
C ASP A 294 -1.63 -21.24 20.06
N GLY A 295 -2.11 -20.08 19.59
CA GLY A 295 -2.43 -18.95 20.47
C GLY A 295 -1.21 -18.19 20.98
N GLY A 296 -0.07 -18.34 20.34
CA GLY A 296 1.14 -17.56 20.63
C GLY A 296 0.88 -16.06 20.54
N THR A 297 1.56 -15.27 21.37
CA THR A 297 1.44 -13.82 21.39
C THR A 297 2.81 -13.16 21.33
N GLY A 298 2.91 -11.95 20.77
CA GLY A 298 4.17 -11.23 20.65
C GLY A 298 4.08 -10.08 19.66
N THR A 299 5.17 -9.36 19.48
CA THR A 299 5.25 -8.27 18.50
C THR A 299 5.50 -8.85 17.11
N ALA A 300 4.69 -8.43 16.14
CA ALA A 300 4.89 -8.76 14.72
C ALA A 300 4.65 -7.53 13.85
N ILE A 301 5.21 -7.56 12.64
CA ILE A 301 4.88 -6.60 11.58
C ILE A 301 4.11 -7.33 10.49
N VAL A 302 3.02 -6.74 10.04
CA VAL A 302 2.34 -7.12 8.80
C VAL A 302 2.72 -6.13 7.71
N GLU A 303 3.02 -6.65 6.53
CA GLU A 303 3.43 -5.83 5.39
C GLU A 303 2.72 -6.28 4.13
N VAL A 304 2.28 -5.31 3.33
CA VAL A 304 1.70 -5.50 1.99
C VAL A 304 2.50 -4.65 1.01
N TYR A 305 3.08 -5.27 0.00
CA TYR A 305 3.84 -4.60 -1.06
C TYR A 305 3.21 -4.85 -2.42
N GLU A 306 3.08 -3.82 -3.23
CA GLU A 306 2.87 -4.01 -4.67
C GLU A 306 4.14 -4.60 -5.31
N LEU A 307 3.95 -5.67 -6.09
CA LEU A 307 5.01 -6.19 -6.95
C LEU A 307 5.02 -5.45 -8.30
N PRO A 308 6.21 -5.27 -8.89
CA PRO A 308 6.38 -4.63 -10.20
C PRO A 308 5.59 -5.28 -11.32
#